data_d6bb9417047d59b0b153dcbd201fc881
#
_entry.id   d6bb9417047d59b0b153dcbd201fc881
#
_cell.length_a   1.000
_cell.length_b   1.000
_cell.length_c   1.000
_cell.angle_alpha   90.00
_cell.angle_beta   90.00
_cell.angle_gamma   90.00
#
_symmetry.space_group_name_H-M   'P 1'
#
loop_
_entity.id
_entity.type
_entity.pdbx_description
1 polymer ?
#
loop_
_entity_poly.entity_id
_entity_poly.type
_entity_poly.pdbx_seq_one_letter_code
_entity_poly.pdbx_strand_id
1 'polypeptide(L)'
;MGVSHRNRMCVFACLLVGLIGIPVWVMGASEIPGDTLYLQAEDAVSEGSYEQAYHLFMNASEAYAAEGNGGKKKEALRQAKRISWMFAEMTLNRTAADETIQTAFPNFTADEREAFLEPGASIQFESDGQVYYFEGIARNIQYHNKTLSQNFTRKLGESPFFDQISPYISAPRDEKNPLYQNHTFRGTGVLSIPRDQLPDTGTLQIWYPLPVSIDSQSDVQVLSVQPEEYVVSGPVTTGTIGEVYLEIPLEKFRDDFLNVSVNVSWTTSPRILDLDPETIPMYDTSDPLYLRYTKSQPNINITPEITARAHDIIGDETNPYKQARLIYDYILNTLPYSNVPHSYLAAMPIPESDFMHNTGFGDCGTQSAYFAALCRAVGIPARAPGGYQIVPGHQGTHFWAEFYLPEYGWIPVDVTVAEAADWAYNATPEQAKEYKDFYFGNLDPYRFIIQTDVDESFSGEPNPDILMTFV
;
A
#
# COMPACT_ATOMS: atom_id res chain seq x y z
N MET A 1 0.47 37.64 15.46
CA MET A 1 -0.33 36.82 16.37
C MET A 1 -0.40 35.45 15.66
N GLY A 2 0.46 34.53 16.08
CA GLY A 2 0.60 33.24 15.43
C GLY A 2 -0.47 32.27 15.91
N VAL A 3 -1.24 31.74 15.01
CA VAL A 3 -2.13 30.60 15.25
C VAL A 3 -1.35 29.34 14.87
N SER A 4 -0.85 28.64 15.89
CA SER A 4 -0.26 27.32 15.75
C SER A 4 -1.37 26.32 15.45
N HIS A 5 -1.54 25.95 14.19
CA HIS A 5 -2.32 24.77 13.84
C HIS A 5 -1.47 23.53 14.13
N ARG A 6 -1.72 22.91 15.26
CA ARG A 6 -1.30 21.53 15.52
C ARG A 6 -2.20 20.61 14.71
N ASN A 7 -1.79 20.29 13.47
CA ASN A 7 -2.35 19.16 12.74
C ASN A 7 -1.90 17.87 13.45
N ARG A 8 -2.83 17.23 14.13
CA ARG A 8 -2.63 15.87 14.63
C ARG A 8 -2.84 14.94 13.45
N MET A 9 -1.76 14.37 12.96
CA MET A 9 -1.80 13.22 12.07
C MET A 9 -2.27 12.03 12.90
N CYS A 10 -3.54 11.67 12.80
CA CYS A 10 -4.01 10.37 13.26
C CYS A 10 -3.57 9.36 12.20
N VAL A 11 -2.49 8.64 12.49
CA VAL A 11 -2.23 7.38 11.83
C VAL A 11 -3.30 6.44 12.34
N PHE A 12 -4.32 6.18 11.53
CA PHE A 12 -5.26 5.11 11.80
C PHE A 12 -4.52 3.79 11.65
N ALA A 13 -4.00 3.29 12.76
CA ALA A 13 -3.77 1.88 12.89
C ALA A 13 -5.17 1.24 12.98
N CYS A 14 -5.73 0.83 11.87
CA CYS A 14 -6.92 0.00 11.86
C CYS A 14 -6.55 -1.39 12.36
N LEU A 15 -6.40 -1.52 13.68
CA LEU A 15 -6.62 -2.77 14.36
C LEU A 15 -8.14 -2.96 14.45
N LEU A 16 -8.76 -3.29 13.35
CA LEU A 16 -10.13 -3.79 13.33
C LEU A 16 -10.11 -5.21 13.90
N VAL A 17 -10.24 -5.29 15.20
CA VAL A 17 -10.87 -6.46 15.80
C VAL A 17 -12.36 -6.28 15.51
N GLY A 18 -12.78 -6.65 14.30
CA GLY A 18 -14.17 -6.91 14.01
C GLY A 18 -14.60 -8.10 14.87
N LEU A 19 -15.07 -7.80 16.08
CA LEU A 19 -15.90 -8.73 16.82
C LEU A 19 -17.21 -8.85 16.03
N ILE A 20 -17.22 -9.75 15.05
CA ILE A 20 -18.48 -10.35 14.61
C ILE A 20 -19.02 -11.00 15.87
N GLY A 21 -20.11 -10.46 16.44
CA GLY A 21 -20.77 -10.97 17.62
C GLY A 21 -21.49 -12.30 17.31
N ILE A 22 -20.69 -13.34 17.05
CA ILE A 22 -21.16 -14.71 16.97
C ILE A 22 -21.08 -15.27 18.39
N PRO A 23 -22.14 -15.84 18.94
CA PRO A 23 -22.12 -16.39 20.30
C PRO A 23 -21.05 -17.48 20.38
N VAL A 24 -20.01 -17.22 21.16
CA VAL A 24 -18.97 -18.20 21.48
C VAL A 24 -19.66 -19.30 22.29
N TRP A 25 -19.96 -20.42 21.65
CA TRP A 25 -20.19 -21.66 22.36
C TRP A 25 -18.85 -22.14 22.91
N VAL A 26 -18.57 -21.85 24.16
CA VAL A 26 -17.47 -22.48 24.90
C VAL A 26 -17.86 -23.95 25.07
N MET A 27 -17.56 -24.77 24.08
CA MET A 27 -17.51 -26.21 24.26
C MET A 27 -16.24 -26.53 25.05
N GLY A 28 -16.36 -27.35 26.08
CA GLY A 28 -15.26 -27.85 26.88
C GLY A 28 -14.16 -28.47 26.02
N ALA A 29 -12.95 -28.57 26.56
CA ALA A 29 -11.72 -29.00 25.87
C ALA A 29 -12.02 -30.12 24.86
N SER A 30 -11.76 -29.86 23.58
CA SER A 30 -12.06 -30.74 22.47
C SER A 30 -11.30 -32.06 22.65
N GLU A 31 -12.01 -33.19 22.60
CA GLU A 31 -11.40 -34.53 22.56
C GLU A 31 -10.73 -34.79 21.19
N ILE A 32 -10.89 -33.86 20.23
CA ILE A 32 -10.35 -33.98 18.87
C ILE A 32 -8.91 -33.46 18.86
N PRO A 33 -7.94 -34.27 18.38
CA PRO A 33 -6.55 -33.87 18.29
C PRO A 33 -6.36 -32.59 17.45
N GLY A 34 -5.41 -31.74 17.85
CA GLY A 34 -5.10 -30.49 17.15
C GLY A 34 -4.79 -30.68 15.68
N ASP A 35 -4.05 -31.76 15.31
CA ASP A 35 -3.74 -32.09 13.91
C ASP A 35 -5.00 -32.38 13.08
N THR A 36 -5.99 -33.04 13.67
CA THR A 36 -7.26 -33.33 12.96
C THR A 36 -8.04 -32.05 12.68
N LEU A 37 -8.15 -31.17 13.68
CA LEU A 37 -8.83 -29.89 13.53
C LEU A 37 -8.11 -28.98 12.52
N TYR A 38 -6.77 -29.00 12.53
CA TYR A 38 -5.97 -28.21 11.59
C TYR A 38 -6.18 -28.67 10.15
N LEU A 39 -6.15 -29.98 9.87
CA LEU A 39 -6.44 -30.53 8.55
C LEU A 39 -7.86 -30.22 8.08
N GLN A 40 -8.85 -30.33 8.97
CA GLN A 40 -10.23 -29.92 8.64
C GLN A 40 -10.32 -28.43 8.30
N ALA A 41 -9.53 -27.58 8.96
CA ALA A 41 -9.46 -26.15 8.63
C ALA A 41 -8.86 -25.92 7.24
N GLU A 42 -7.80 -26.64 6.89
CA GLU A 42 -7.20 -26.56 5.53
C GLU A 42 -8.19 -27.05 4.45
N ASP A 43 -8.93 -28.11 4.71
CA ASP A 43 -9.99 -28.58 3.82
C ASP A 43 -11.07 -27.50 3.64
N ALA A 44 -11.53 -26.86 4.72
CA ALA A 44 -12.49 -25.77 4.66
C ALA A 44 -11.98 -24.56 3.88
N VAL A 45 -10.68 -24.20 4.03
CA VAL A 45 -10.05 -23.16 3.18
C VAL A 45 -10.13 -23.56 1.72
N SER A 46 -9.81 -24.80 1.36
CA SER A 46 -9.83 -25.28 -0.02
C SER A 46 -11.23 -25.27 -0.64
N GLU A 47 -12.26 -25.40 0.18
CA GLU A 47 -13.68 -25.34 -0.20
C GLU A 47 -14.25 -23.93 -0.24
N GLY A 48 -13.45 -22.89 0.16
CA GLY A 48 -13.91 -21.51 0.26
C GLY A 48 -14.79 -21.24 1.50
N SER A 49 -14.81 -22.17 2.48
CA SER A 49 -15.57 -22.04 3.73
C SER A 49 -14.72 -21.35 4.80
N TYR A 50 -14.43 -20.05 4.58
CA TYR A 50 -13.44 -19.32 5.38
C TYR A 50 -13.90 -19.06 6.83
N GLU A 51 -15.19 -18.79 7.08
CA GLU A 51 -15.67 -18.63 8.46
C GLU A 51 -15.52 -19.93 9.23
N GLN A 52 -15.88 -21.07 8.63
CA GLN A 52 -15.68 -22.38 9.23
C GLN A 52 -14.19 -22.67 9.47
N ALA A 53 -13.34 -22.36 8.50
CA ALA A 53 -11.89 -22.53 8.63
C ALA A 53 -11.31 -21.71 9.78
N TYR A 54 -11.73 -20.46 9.95
CA TYR A 54 -11.33 -19.62 11.08
C TYR A 54 -11.61 -20.31 12.44
N HIS A 55 -12.85 -20.80 12.64
CA HIS A 55 -13.22 -21.46 13.88
C HIS A 55 -12.45 -22.77 14.09
N LEU A 56 -12.21 -23.53 13.03
CA LEU A 56 -11.43 -24.77 13.11
C LEU A 56 -9.97 -24.51 13.47
N PHE A 57 -9.33 -23.46 12.90
CA PHE A 57 -7.99 -23.06 13.28
C PHE A 57 -7.91 -22.58 14.73
N MET A 58 -8.90 -21.81 15.20
CA MET A 58 -8.97 -21.38 16.61
C MET A 58 -9.08 -22.61 17.55
N ASN A 59 -9.96 -23.56 17.23
CA ASN A 59 -10.11 -24.80 18.00
C ASN A 59 -8.81 -25.65 17.96
N ALA A 60 -8.15 -25.75 16.80
CA ALA A 60 -6.86 -26.42 16.68
C ALA A 60 -5.80 -25.76 17.58
N SER A 61 -5.78 -24.45 17.65
CA SER A 61 -4.87 -23.71 18.53
C SER A 61 -5.07 -24.03 20.01
N GLU A 62 -6.34 -24.16 20.45
CA GLU A 62 -6.68 -24.56 21.83
C GLU A 62 -6.26 -26.01 22.10
N ALA A 63 -6.53 -26.93 21.17
CA ALA A 63 -6.12 -28.32 21.30
C ALA A 63 -4.59 -28.46 21.37
N TYR A 64 -3.85 -27.78 20.51
CA TYR A 64 -2.37 -27.73 20.56
C TYR A 64 -1.85 -27.13 21.86
N ALA A 65 -2.53 -26.14 22.43
CA ALA A 65 -2.16 -25.61 23.74
C ALA A 65 -2.32 -26.68 24.85
N ALA A 66 -3.42 -27.45 24.82
CA ALA A 66 -3.66 -28.56 25.75
C ALA A 66 -2.64 -29.71 25.58
N GLU A 67 -2.21 -29.96 24.34
CA GLU A 67 -1.17 -30.94 24.00
C GLU A 67 0.27 -30.45 24.35
N GLY A 68 0.45 -29.20 24.80
CA GLY A 68 1.75 -28.59 25.06
C GLY A 68 2.57 -28.26 23.82
N ASN A 69 1.95 -28.25 22.63
CA ASN A 69 2.59 -27.98 21.36
C ASN A 69 2.51 -26.49 20.99
N GLY A 70 3.40 -25.68 21.57
CA GLY A 70 3.42 -24.22 21.39
C GLY A 70 3.66 -23.79 19.92
N GLY A 71 4.48 -24.54 19.18
CA GLY A 71 4.77 -24.22 17.77
C GLY A 71 3.54 -24.36 16.86
N LYS A 72 2.86 -25.50 16.94
CA LYS A 72 1.63 -25.72 16.16
C LYS A 72 0.47 -24.82 16.61
N LYS A 73 0.39 -24.50 17.92
CA LYS A 73 -0.53 -23.48 18.42
C LYS A 73 -0.37 -22.15 17.71
N LYS A 74 0.87 -21.65 17.63
CA LYS A 74 1.16 -20.38 16.96
C LYS A 74 0.77 -20.43 15.47
N GLU A 75 1.08 -21.53 14.80
CA GLU A 75 0.75 -21.70 13.39
C GLU A 75 -0.77 -21.66 13.16
N ALA A 76 -1.56 -22.37 13.98
CA ALA A 76 -3.01 -22.35 13.89
C ALA A 76 -3.59 -20.94 14.13
N LEU A 77 -3.06 -20.21 15.13
CA LEU A 77 -3.44 -18.82 15.37
C LEU A 77 -3.09 -17.90 14.17
N ARG A 78 -1.94 -18.12 13.55
CA ARG A 78 -1.52 -17.37 12.37
C ARG A 78 -2.51 -17.57 11.21
N GLN A 79 -2.92 -18.80 10.96
CA GLN A 79 -3.91 -19.10 9.90
C GLN A 79 -5.28 -18.48 10.22
N ALA A 80 -5.75 -18.61 11.45
CA ALA A 80 -7.01 -17.97 11.89
C ALA A 80 -6.94 -16.45 11.67
N LYS A 81 -5.82 -15.82 12.05
CA LYS A 81 -5.64 -14.39 11.86
C LYS A 81 -5.60 -13.98 10.39
N ARG A 82 -4.90 -14.75 9.54
CA ARG A 82 -4.91 -14.54 8.10
C ARG A 82 -6.34 -14.49 7.54
N ILE A 83 -7.18 -15.42 7.95
CA ILE A 83 -8.58 -15.43 7.54
C ILE A 83 -9.33 -14.20 8.07
N SER A 84 -9.10 -13.80 9.33
CA SER A 84 -9.75 -12.62 9.88
C SER A 84 -9.43 -11.34 9.08
N TRP A 85 -8.25 -11.25 8.46
CA TRP A 85 -7.89 -10.12 7.59
C TRP A 85 -8.67 -10.09 6.29
N MET A 86 -9.08 -11.25 5.76
CA MET A 86 -9.94 -11.28 4.57
C MET A 86 -11.23 -10.50 4.81
N PHE A 87 -11.78 -10.60 6.01
CA PHE A 87 -13.02 -9.93 6.40
C PHE A 87 -12.82 -8.51 6.95
N ALA A 88 -11.59 -8.07 7.19
CA ALA A 88 -11.33 -6.76 7.79
C ALA A 88 -11.80 -5.59 6.92
N GLU A 89 -11.73 -5.72 5.60
CA GLU A 89 -12.11 -4.70 4.62
C GLU A 89 -13.26 -5.19 3.72
N MET A 90 -13.49 -6.50 3.66
CA MET A 90 -14.56 -7.15 2.89
C MET A 90 -15.79 -7.34 3.79
N THR A 91 -16.39 -6.23 4.22
CA THR A 91 -17.36 -6.22 5.33
C THR A 91 -18.81 -6.21 4.89
N LEU A 92 -19.11 -5.93 3.62
CA LEU A 92 -20.47 -5.75 3.14
C LEU A 92 -21.03 -7.02 2.54
N ASN A 93 -22.21 -7.47 3.01
CA ASN A 93 -23.00 -8.42 2.26
C ASN A 93 -23.73 -7.70 1.09
N ARG A 94 -24.39 -8.46 0.20
CA ARG A 94 -25.06 -7.90 -0.99
C ARG A 94 -26.06 -6.79 -0.64
N THR A 95 -26.86 -6.96 0.42
CA THR A 95 -27.84 -5.95 0.84
C THR A 95 -27.15 -4.68 1.33
N ALA A 96 -26.15 -4.79 2.20
CA ALA A 96 -25.39 -3.65 2.69
C ALA A 96 -24.61 -2.94 1.59
N ALA A 97 -24.10 -3.68 0.60
CA ALA A 97 -23.44 -3.10 -0.57
C ALA A 97 -24.41 -2.28 -1.43
N ASP A 98 -25.63 -2.81 -1.71
CA ASP A 98 -26.68 -2.06 -2.43
C ASP A 98 -27.08 -0.79 -1.68
N GLU A 99 -27.32 -0.89 -0.37
CA GLU A 99 -27.65 0.27 0.49
C GLU A 99 -26.53 1.32 0.51
N THR A 100 -25.28 0.88 0.52
CA THR A 100 -24.11 1.77 0.44
C THR A 100 -24.07 2.51 -0.89
N ILE A 101 -24.27 1.82 -2.00
CA ILE A 101 -24.33 2.43 -3.34
C ILE A 101 -25.53 3.38 -3.42
N GLN A 102 -26.72 2.97 -2.96
CA GLN A 102 -27.93 3.81 -2.95
C GLN A 102 -27.74 5.10 -2.15
N THR A 103 -27.08 5.00 -0.99
CA THR A 103 -26.79 6.16 -0.15
C THR A 103 -25.85 7.14 -0.83
N ALA A 104 -24.81 6.64 -1.47
CA ALA A 104 -23.83 7.47 -2.18
C ALA A 104 -24.39 8.06 -3.48
N PHE A 105 -25.23 7.30 -4.19
CA PHE A 105 -25.78 7.66 -5.50
C PHE A 105 -27.31 7.52 -5.55
N PRO A 106 -28.05 8.40 -4.87
CA PRO A 106 -29.50 8.26 -4.71
C PRO A 106 -30.29 8.33 -6.01
N ASN A 107 -29.68 8.77 -7.09
CA ASN A 107 -30.30 8.84 -8.42
C ASN A 107 -30.09 7.58 -9.27
N PHE A 108 -29.30 6.61 -8.80
CA PHE A 108 -29.15 5.34 -9.51
C PHE A 108 -30.41 4.50 -9.40
N THR A 109 -30.84 3.96 -10.53
CA THR A 109 -31.92 2.95 -10.57
C THR A 109 -31.48 1.64 -9.90
N ALA A 110 -32.41 0.76 -9.59
CA ALA A 110 -32.08 -0.55 -9.05
C ALA A 110 -31.20 -1.37 -10.01
N ASP A 111 -31.48 -1.31 -11.31
CA ASP A 111 -30.71 -2.03 -12.34
C ASP A 111 -29.26 -1.50 -12.45
N GLU A 112 -29.08 -0.18 -12.35
CA GLU A 112 -27.72 0.42 -12.32
C GLU A 112 -26.94 -0.01 -11.09
N ARG A 113 -27.56 -0.08 -9.90
CA ARG A 113 -26.88 -0.54 -8.69
C ARG A 113 -26.56 -2.03 -8.77
N GLU A 114 -27.50 -2.84 -9.27
CA GLU A 114 -27.32 -4.28 -9.45
C GLU A 114 -26.12 -4.59 -10.35
N ALA A 115 -25.90 -3.80 -11.42
CA ALA A 115 -24.76 -3.97 -12.31
C ALA A 115 -23.39 -3.88 -11.60
N PHE A 116 -23.27 -3.11 -10.49
CA PHE A 116 -22.04 -3.04 -9.70
C PHE A 116 -21.89 -4.22 -8.72
N LEU A 117 -22.93 -4.99 -8.50
CA LEU A 117 -22.92 -6.15 -7.60
C LEU A 117 -22.71 -7.47 -8.36
N GLU A 118 -22.64 -7.43 -9.67
CA GLU A 118 -22.33 -8.59 -10.48
C GLU A 118 -20.85 -9.01 -10.37
N PRO A 119 -20.54 -10.32 -10.57
CA PRO A 119 -19.18 -10.81 -10.54
C PRO A 119 -18.24 -10.04 -11.49
N GLY A 120 -17.11 -9.57 -10.97
CA GLY A 120 -16.11 -8.82 -11.72
C GLY A 120 -16.39 -7.31 -11.90
N ALA A 121 -17.58 -6.81 -11.49
CA ALA A 121 -17.89 -5.38 -11.55
C ALA A 121 -17.35 -4.60 -10.32
N SER A 122 -17.09 -5.29 -9.23
CA SER A 122 -16.51 -4.75 -8.00
C SER A 122 -15.64 -5.79 -7.30
N ILE A 123 -14.87 -5.35 -6.30
CA ILE A 123 -14.05 -6.26 -5.50
C ILE A 123 -14.95 -7.05 -4.57
N GLN A 124 -14.97 -8.35 -4.74
CA GLN A 124 -15.82 -9.29 -3.97
C GLN A 124 -15.18 -10.66 -3.86
N PHE A 125 -15.56 -11.42 -2.84
CA PHE A 125 -15.24 -12.84 -2.72
C PHE A 125 -16.41 -13.60 -2.11
N GLU A 126 -16.44 -14.92 -2.30
CA GLU A 126 -17.46 -15.80 -1.73
C GLU A 126 -16.87 -16.60 -0.59
N SER A 127 -17.62 -16.70 0.52
CA SER A 127 -17.35 -17.60 1.64
C SER A 127 -18.67 -18.21 2.11
N ASP A 128 -18.68 -19.53 2.33
CA ASP A 128 -19.81 -20.25 2.89
C ASP A 128 -21.14 -19.98 2.13
N GLY A 129 -21.06 -19.78 0.81
CA GLY A 129 -22.20 -19.46 -0.05
C GLY A 129 -22.72 -18.02 0.06
N GLN A 130 -22.01 -17.16 0.78
CA GLN A 130 -22.31 -15.73 0.88
C GLN A 130 -21.25 -14.90 0.17
N VAL A 131 -21.68 -13.90 -0.61
CA VAL A 131 -20.78 -12.94 -1.27
C VAL A 131 -20.53 -11.76 -0.34
N TYR A 132 -19.27 -11.43 -0.18
CA TYR A 132 -18.76 -10.29 0.56
C TYR A 132 -18.15 -9.25 -0.39
N TYR A 133 -18.47 -7.99 -0.17
CA TYR A 133 -18.00 -6.87 -0.97
C TYR A 133 -17.08 -6.00 -0.17
N PHE A 134 -16.13 -5.38 -0.86
CA PHE A 134 -15.23 -4.39 -0.29
C PHE A 134 -15.99 -3.15 0.20
N GLU A 135 -15.70 -2.68 1.40
CA GLU A 135 -16.37 -1.52 2.01
C GLU A 135 -16.22 -0.22 1.19
N GLY A 136 -15.12 -0.12 0.41
CA GLY A 136 -14.83 1.00 -0.49
C GLY A 136 -15.64 1.03 -1.78
N ILE A 137 -16.62 0.14 -2.00
CA ILE A 137 -17.36 -0.04 -3.26
C ILE A 137 -17.91 1.29 -3.83
N ALA A 138 -18.56 2.10 -3.02
CA ALA A 138 -19.14 3.37 -3.49
C ALA A 138 -18.05 4.36 -3.95
N ARG A 139 -16.91 4.39 -3.25
CA ARG A 139 -15.79 5.24 -3.62
C ARG A 139 -15.15 4.77 -4.93
N ASN A 140 -15.03 3.47 -5.13
CA ASN A 140 -14.51 2.90 -6.37
C ASN A 140 -15.43 3.19 -7.57
N ILE A 141 -16.74 3.07 -7.41
CA ILE A 141 -17.71 3.51 -8.43
C ILE A 141 -17.50 4.97 -8.81
N GLN A 142 -17.25 5.83 -7.82
CA GLN A 142 -16.95 7.24 -8.10
C GLN A 142 -15.68 7.40 -8.91
N TYR A 143 -14.59 6.73 -8.56
CA TYR A 143 -13.30 6.82 -9.28
C TYR A 143 -13.40 6.31 -10.72
N HIS A 144 -14.11 5.22 -10.95
CA HIS A 144 -14.28 4.64 -12.29
C HIS A 144 -15.17 5.49 -13.20
N ASN A 145 -15.89 6.47 -12.66
CA ASN A 145 -16.76 7.35 -13.43
C ASN A 145 -16.29 8.80 -13.40
N LYS A 146 -15.60 9.23 -14.46
CA LYS A 146 -15.04 10.60 -14.56
C LYS A 146 -16.07 11.69 -14.28
N THR A 147 -17.32 11.51 -14.74
CA THR A 147 -18.40 12.50 -14.51
C THR A 147 -18.77 12.59 -13.04
N LEU A 148 -18.89 11.47 -12.35
CA LEU A 148 -19.18 11.45 -10.91
C LEU A 148 -18.02 12.09 -10.12
N SER A 149 -16.78 11.73 -10.44
CA SER A 149 -15.59 12.29 -9.83
C SER A 149 -15.49 13.80 -10.01
N GLN A 150 -15.65 14.29 -11.22
CA GLN A 150 -15.62 15.73 -11.53
C GLN A 150 -16.73 16.51 -10.82
N ASN A 151 -17.94 15.93 -10.73
CA ASN A 151 -19.05 16.57 -10.02
C ASN A 151 -18.79 16.64 -8.51
N PHE A 152 -18.12 15.63 -7.94
CA PHE A 152 -17.70 15.64 -6.53
C PHE A 152 -16.61 16.69 -6.30
N THR A 153 -15.57 16.73 -7.13
CA THR A 153 -14.46 17.70 -7.05
C THR A 153 -14.96 19.15 -7.18
N ARG A 154 -15.86 19.43 -8.12
CA ARG A 154 -16.48 20.78 -8.24
C ARG A 154 -17.22 21.23 -6.98
N LYS A 155 -17.77 20.29 -6.20
CA LYS A 155 -18.43 20.61 -4.91
C LYS A 155 -17.43 20.89 -3.80
N LEU A 156 -16.24 20.31 -3.86
CA LEU A 156 -15.17 20.51 -2.86
C LEU A 156 -14.41 21.82 -3.09
N GLY A 157 -14.45 22.39 -4.30
CA GLY A 157 -13.68 23.58 -4.68
C GLY A 157 -12.26 23.25 -5.15
N GLU A 158 -11.36 24.23 -5.08
CA GLU A 158 -9.96 24.08 -5.48
C GLU A 158 -9.24 23.07 -4.58
N SER A 159 -8.36 22.26 -5.18
CA SER A 159 -7.55 21.29 -4.45
C SER A 159 -6.27 21.96 -3.96
N PRO A 160 -6.04 22.05 -2.64
CA PRO A 160 -4.78 22.59 -2.11
C PRO A 160 -3.55 21.83 -2.61
N PHE A 161 -3.72 20.56 -2.94
CA PHE A 161 -2.66 19.71 -3.49
C PHE A 161 -2.21 20.22 -4.86
N PHE A 162 -3.13 20.47 -5.77
CA PHE A 162 -2.80 20.99 -7.10
C PHE A 162 -2.06 22.32 -7.02
N ASP A 163 -2.50 23.23 -6.15
CA ASP A 163 -1.88 24.54 -5.95
C ASP A 163 -0.44 24.44 -5.41
N GLN A 164 -0.13 23.42 -4.62
CA GLN A 164 1.22 23.20 -4.10
C GLN A 164 2.17 22.63 -5.17
N ILE A 165 1.66 21.85 -6.11
CA ILE A 165 2.46 21.16 -7.14
C ILE A 165 2.59 21.96 -8.43
N SER A 166 1.56 22.70 -8.84
CA SER A 166 1.57 23.50 -10.08
C SER A 166 2.78 24.40 -10.25
N PRO A 167 3.34 25.04 -9.19
CA PRO A 167 4.57 25.82 -9.32
C PRO A 167 5.77 25.02 -9.82
N TYR A 168 5.92 23.76 -9.45
CA TYR A 168 7.02 22.90 -9.92
C TYR A 168 6.90 22.54 -11.40
N ILE A 169 5.68 22.55 -11.93
CA ILE A 169 5.39 22.25 -13.34
C ILE A 169 5.67 23.48 -14.21
N SER A 170 5.21 24.65 -13.78
CA SER A 170 5.18 25.88 -14.57
C SER A 170 6.40 26.80 -14.38
N ALA A 171 7.14 26.65 -13.27
CA ALA A 171 8.27 27.51 -13.00
C ALA A 171 9.46 27.25 -13.95
N PRO A 172 10.23 28.28 -14.32
CA PRO A 172 11.47 28.07 -15.05
C PRO A 172 12.42 27.14 -14.28
N ARG A 173 12.96 26.16 -14.96
CA ARG A 173 13.95 25.20 -14.42
C ARG A 173 15.30 25.90 -14.25
N ASP A 174 15.43 26.75 -13.22
CA ASP A 174 16.65 27.47 -12.86
C ASP A 174 17.10 26.95 -11.49
N GLU A 175 18.35 26.49 -11.38
CA GLU A 175 18.98 26.04 -10.14
C GLU A 175 18.92 27.07 -9.00
N LYS A 176 18.77 28.35 -9.33
CA LYS A 176 18.63 29.44 -8.36
C LYS A 176 17.16 29.60 -7.88
N ASN A 177 16.20 28.95 -8.54
CA ASN A 177 14.82 29.03 -8.14
C ASN A 177 14.63 28.28 -6.82
N PRO A 178 14.11 28.92 -5.76
CA PRO A 178 13.91 28.28 -4.45
C PRO A 178 13.05 27.02 -4.50
N LEU A 179 12.16 26.88 -5.49
CA LEU A 179 11.32 25.68 -5.66
C LEU A 179 12.14 24.42 -5.95
N TYR A 180 13.32 24.56 -6.60
CA TYR A 180 14.18 23.44 -6.95
C TYR A 180 15.33 23.22 -5.96
N GLN A 181 15.31 23.92 -4.82
CA GLN A 181 16.26 23.70 -3.73
C GLN A 181 15.81 22.57 -2.81
N ASN A 182 16.71 22.19 -1.93
CA ASN A 182 16.42 21.18 -0.91
C ASN A 182 15.39 21.71 0.11
N HIS A 183 14.45 20.85 0.44
CA HIS A 183 13.43 21.08 1.47
C HIS A 183 13.72 20.21 2.67
N THR A 184 13.93 20.80 3.85
CA THR A 184 14.12 20.06 5.09
C THR A 184 12.81 19.99 5.87
N PHE A 185 12.41 18.78 6.21
CA PHE A 185 11.22 18.49 6.98
C PHE A 185 11.54 17.99 8.37
N ARG A 186 10.59 18.17 9.27
CA ARG A 186 10.56 17.53 10.57
C ARG A 186 9.18 16.94 10.81
N GLY A 187 9.15 15.73 11.33
CA GLY A 187 7.90 15.05 11.62
C GLY A 187 7.98 14.21 12.90
N THR A 188 6.81 13.96 13.46
CA THR A 188 6.62 13.01 14.55
C THR A 188 5.62 11.96 14.11
N GLY A 189 6.05 10.73 13.99
CA GLY A 189 5.17 9.58 13.83
C GLY A 189 4.77 9.03 15.19
N VAL A 190 3.49 8.67 15.37
CA VAL A 190 2.98 8.06 16.60
C VAL A 190 2.17 6.82 16.26
N LEU A 191 2.62 5.68 16.76
CA LEU A 191 1.82 4.46 16.81
C LEU A 191 1.10 4.42 18.17
N SER A 192 -0.23 4.36 18.16
CA SER A 192 -1.04 4.33 19.37
C SER A 192 -1.92 3.08 19.35
N ILE A 193 -1.69 2.15 20.27
CA ILE A 193 -2.40 0.88 20.35
C ILE A 193 -3.29 0.90 21.60
N PRO A 194 -4.62 0.74 21.48
CA PRO A 194 -5.51 0.62 22.63
C PRO A 194 -5.11 -0.57 23.51
N ARG A 195 -5.07 -0.37 24.82
CA ARG A 195 -4.59 -1.39 25.79
C ARG A 195 -5.50 -2.62 25.82
N ASP A 196 -6.78 -2.45 25.59
CA ASP A 196 -7.78 -3.52 25.54
C ASP A 196 -7.65 -4.43 24.32
N GLN A 197 -6.86 -4.03 23.33
CA GLN A 197 -6.51 -4.84 22.16
C GLN A 197 -5.24 -5.68 22.36
N LEU A 198 -4.55 -5.50 23.48
CA LEU A 198 -3.31 -6.20 23.80
C LEU A 198 -3.53 -7.19 24.96
N PRO A 199 -2.83 -8.35 24.98
CA PRO A 199 -2.87 -9.25 26.11
C PRO A 199 -2.29 -8.59 27.38
N ASP A 200 -2.68 -9.11 28.55
CA ASP A 200 -2.23 -8.56 29.84
C ASP A 200 -0.74 -8.74 30.09
N THR A 201 -0.15 -9.76 29.52
CA THR A 201 1.25 -10.16 29.71
C THR A 201 1.89 -10.57 28.38
N GLY A 202 3.23 -10.54 28.36
CA GLY A 202 4.03 -10.92 27.21
C GLY A 202 4.86 -9.74 26.68
N THR A 203 5.54 -9.97 25.58
CA THR A 203 6.37 -8.95 24.94
C THR A 203 5.77 -8.59 23.59
N LEU A 204 5.46 -7.31 23.42
CA LEU A 204 5.10 -6.75 22.11
C LEU A 204 6.37 -6.39 21.36
N GLN A 205 6.53 -6.94 20.18
CA GLN A 205 7.63 -6.66 19.27
C GLN A 205 7.17 -5.68 18.20
N ILE A 206 7.91 -4.58 18.01
CA ILE A 206 7.54 -3.54 17.04
C ILE A 206 8.77 -3.21 16.18
N TRP A 207 8.64 -3.41 14.87
CA TRP A 207 9.51 -2.80 13.88
C TRP A 207 8.84 -1.53 13.38
N TYR A 208 9.36 -0.40 13.82
CA TYR A 208 8.81 0.90 13.43
C TYR A 208 9.56 1.42 12.20
N PRO A 209 8.84 1.73 11.08
CA PRO A 209 9.48 2.19 9.86
C PRO A 209 10.08 3.59 10.04
N LEU A 210 11.26 3.79 9.48
CA LEU A 210 12.00 5.05 9.49
C LEU A 210 12.30 5.53 8.07
N PRO A 211 12.57 6.83 7.89
CA PRO A 211 13.04 7.31 6.60
C PRO A 211 14.41 6.71 6.26
N VAL A 212 14.60 6.34 5.00
CA VAL A 212 15.85 5.78 4.47
C VAL A 212 16.65 6.85 3.72
N SER A 213 17.97 6.88 3.93
CA SER A 213 18.87 7.77 3.20
C SER A 213 19.17 7.21 1.82
N ILE A 214 18.73 7.91 0.79
CA ILE A 214 18.94 7.61 -0.64
C ILE A 214 19.21 8.91 -1.41
N ASP A 215 19.50 8.82 -2.71
CA ASP A 215 19.86 10.00 -3.52
C ASP A 215 18.84 11.15 -3.48
N SER A 216 17.53 10.81 -3.39
CA SER A 216 16.45 11.79 -3.34
C SER A 216 16.04 12.20 -1.92
N GLN A 217 16.59 11.56 -0.88
CA GLN A 217 16.29 11.83 0.52
C GLN A 217 17.55 11.73 1.39
N SER A 218 18.06 12.88 1.83
CA SER A 218 19.33 13.02 2.56
C SER A 218 19.13 13.57 3.97
N ASP A 219 20.22 13.72 4.71
CA ASP A 219 20.28 14.31 6.05
C ASP A 219 19.25 13.71 7.02
N VAL A 220 19.00 12.42 6.86
CA VAL A 220 18.05 11.69 7.71
C VAL A 220 18.59 11.60 9.13
N GLN A 221 17.85 12.12 10.09
CA GLN A 221 18.18 12.09 11.51
C GLN A 221 16.99 11.61 12.31
N VAL A 222 17.20 10.58 13.12
CA VAL A 222 16.25 10.17 14.16
C VAL A 222 16.58 10.97 15.41
N LEU A 223 15.70 11.90 15.77
CA LEU A 223 15.91 12.84 16.86
C LEU A 223 15.54 12.24 18.21
N SER A 224 14.53 11.38 18.24
CA SER A 224 14.15 10.59 19.42
C SER A 224 13.23 9.43 19.04
N VAL A 225 13.30 8.37 19.83
CA VAL A 225 12.36 7.25 19.86
C VAL A 225 11.83 7.12 21.28
N GLN A 226 10.53 7.01 21.46
CA GLN A 226 9.91 6.83 22.78
C GLN A 226 8.93 5.66 22.76
N PRO A 227 8.93 4.78 23.78
CA PRO A 227 9.84 4.81 24.96
C PRO A 227 11.25 4.27 24.62
N GLU A 228 12.27 5.06 24.95
CA GLU A 228 13.68 4.78 24.60
C GLU A 228 14.21 3.50 25.27
N GLU A 229 13.77 3.23 26.49
CA GLU A 229 14.22 2.07 27.28
C GLU A 229 13.83 0.71 26.69
N TYR A 230 12.93 0.67 25.69
CA TYR A 230 12.51 -0.56 25.03
C TYR A 230 13.09 -0.70 23.62
N VAL A 231 13.93 0.23 23.19
CA VAL A 231 14.66 0.10 21.92
C VAL A 231 15.72 -1.01 22.06
N VAL A 232 15.61 -2.03 21.21
CA VAL A 232 16.53 -3.18 21.20
C VAL A 232 17.59 -3.01 20.11
N SER A 233 17.20 -2.54 18.93
CA SER A 233 18.14 -2.29 17.84
C SER A 233 17.71 -1.13 16.94
N GLY A 234 18.68 -0.55 16.26
CA GLY A 234 18.50 0.64 15.44
C GLY A 234 18.69 1.93 16.26
N PRO A 235 18.27 3.11 15.73
CA PRO A 235 17.64 3.31 14.44
C PRO A 235 18.58 3.03 13.24
N VAL A 236 18.07 2.39 12.21
CA VAL A 236 18.73 2.16 10.93
C VAL A 236 18.03 3.01 9.88
N THR A 237 18.79 3.87 9.19
CA THR A 237 18.27 4.77 8.14
C THR A 237 19.01 4.62 6.82
N THR A 238 19.71 3.49 6.64
CA THR A 238 20.48 3.16 5.44
C THR A 238 20.06 1.79 4.90
N GLY A 239 20.31 1.53 3.63
CA GLY A 239 19.89 0.30 2.98
C GLY A 239 18.59 0.47 2.20
N THR A 240 17.79 -0.57 2.13
CA THR A 240 16.56 -0.59 1.31
C THR A 240 15.31 -0.27 2.10
N ILE A 241 15.35 -0.40 3.43
CA ILE A 241 14.28 -0.01 4.35
C ILE A 241 14.87 0.58 5.62
N GLY A 242 14.23 1.63 6.15
CA GLY A 242 14.60 2.24 7.43
C GLY A 242 13.77 1.67 8.57
N GLU A 243 14.42 1.43 9.75
CA GLU A 243 13.73 0.79 10.88
C GLU A 243 14.31 1.12 12.25
N VAL A 244 13.49 0.96 13.27
CA VAL A 244 13.90 0.78 14.67
C VAL A 244 13.08 -0.35 15.28
N TYR A 245 13.73 -1.23 16.04
CA TYR A 245 13.10 -2.36 16.67
C TYR A 245 12.96 -2.17 18.17
N LEU A 246 11.75 -2.40 18.69
CA LEU A 246 11.43 -2.29 20.13
C LEU A 246 10.82 -3.61 20.64
N GLU A 247 11.13 -3.92 21.92
CA GLU A 247 10.48 -4.98 22.69
C GLU A 247 9.85 -4.40 23.95
N ILE A 248 8.52 -4.45 24.04
CA ILE A 248 7.76 -3.79 25.10
C ILE A 248 7.07 -4.84 25.97
N PRO A 249 7.49 -4.99 27.27
CA PRO A 249 6.81 -5.87 28.22
C PRO A 249 5.41 -5.33 28.55
N LEU A 250 4.36 -6.04 28.16
CA LEU A 250 2.96 -5.58 28.29
C LEU A 250 2.50 -5.45 29.74
N GLU A 251 3.03 -6.27 30.66
CA GLU A 251 2.73 -6.20 32.08
C GLU A 251 3.16 -4.89 32.76
N LYS A 252 4.07 -4.14 32.14
CA LYS A 252 4.52 -2.82 32.64
C LYS A 252 3.63 -1.68 32.21
N PHE A 253 2.78 -1.91 31.21
CA PHE A 253 1.87 -0.90 30.68
C PHE A 253 0.53 -0.94 31.40
N ARG A 254 0.04 0.23 31.85
CA ARG A 254 -1.24 0.40 32.55
C ARG A 254 -2.11 1.53 31.97
N ASP A 255 -1.55 2.31 31.06
CA ASP A 255 -2.27 3.40 30.41
C ASP A 255 -3.28 2.84 29.39
N ASP A 256 -4.30 3.62 29.06
CA ASP A 256 -5.35 3.24 28.09
C ASP A 256 -4.80 3.00 26.70
N PHE A 257 -3.63 3.59 26.37
CA PHE A 257 -2.95 3.43 25.08
C PHE A 257 -1.46 3.17 25.28
N LEU A 258 -0.94 2.20 24.55
CA LEU A 258 0.48 2.05 24.34
C LEU A 258 0.90 2.92 23.17
N ASN A 259 1.76 3.91 23.42
CA ASN A 259 2.22 4.85 22.42
C ASN A 259 3.71 4.64 22.12
N VAL A 260 4.05 4.48 20.84
CA VAL A 260 5.42 4.59 20.35
C VAL A 260 5.51 5.83 19.47
N SER A 261 6.44 6.73 19.79
CA SER A 261 6.62 7.95 19.02
C SER A 261 8.05 8.09 18.52
N VAL A 262 8.20 8.51 17.27
CA VAL A 262 9.50 8.75 16.66
C VAL A 262 9.52 10.15 16.06
N ASN A 263 10.53 10.94 16.45
CA ASN A 263 10.78 12.24 15.87
C ASN A 263 11.91 12.14 14.88
N VAL A 264 11.70 12.63 13.66
CA VAL A 264 12.68 12.56 12.58
C VAL A 264 12.84 13.90 11.86
N SER A 265 13.97 14.07 11.23
CA SER A 265 14.26 15.15 10.30
C SER A 265 14.89 14.55 9.06
N TRP A 266 14.53 15.06 7.89
CA TRP A 266 15.06 14.61 6.61
C TRP A 266 15.01 15.75 5.59
N THR A 267 15.79 15.63 4.53
CA THR A 267 15.88 16.61 3.44
C THR A 267 15.55 15.91 2.12
N THR A 268 14.65 16.49 1.35
CA THR A 268 14.34 16.05 -0.02
C THR A 268 14.52 17.18 -1.00
N SER A 269 14.67 16.84 -2.27
CA SER A 269 14.67 17.79 -3.38
C SER A 269 13.70 17.36 -4.47
N PRO A 270 13.10 18.30 -5.21
CA PRO A 270 12.38 17.94 -6.42
C PRO A 270 13.30 17.22 -7.38
N ARG A 271 12.84 16.16 -8.00
CA ARG A 271 13.57 15.44 -9.03
C ARG A 271 13.07 15.92 -10.38
N ILE A 272 13.93 16.59 -11.10
CA ILE A 272 13.63 17.13 -12.44
C ILE A 272 14.60 16.49 -13.42
N LEU A 273 14.06 15.68 -14.29
CA LEU A 273 14.84 14.96 -15.27
C LEU A 273 15.18 15.85 -16.46
N ASP A 274 16.47 15.89 -16.79
CA ASP A 274 16.99 16.47 -18.03
C ASP A 274 17.77 15.36 -18.75
N LEU A 275 17.12 14.70 -19.71
CA LEU A 275 17.73 13.64 -20.50
C LEU A 275 17.33 13.74 -21.97
N ASP A 276 18.24 13.30 -22.83
CA ASP A 276 17.96 13.03 -24.23
C ASP A 276 17.70 11.52 -24.41
N PRO A 277 16.47 11.10 -24.72
CA PRO A 277 16.16 9.69 -24.91
C PRO A 277 17.04 8.98 -25.95
N GLU A 278 17.55 9.69 -26.93
CA GLU A 278 18.35 9.10 -28.02
C GLU A 278 19.80 8.78 -27.57
N THR A 279 20.22 9.24 -26.41
CA THR A 279 21.59 9.03 -25.90
C THR A 279 21.72 7.93 -24.84
N ILE A 280 20.64 7.24 -24.51
CA ILE A 280 20.61 6.22 -23.45
C ILE A 280 21.45 5.00 -23.88
N PRO A 281 22.47 4.62 -23.08
CA PRO A 281 23.27 3.44 -23.36
C PRO A 281 22.48 2.15 -23.21
N MET A 282 22.98 1.07 -23.81
CA MET A 282 22.47 -0.28 -23.58
C MET A 282 22.77 -0.72 -22.15
N TYR A 283 21.87 -1.53 -21.57
CA TYR A 283 22.08 -2.16 -20.26
C TYR A 283 23.24 -3.15 -20.29
N ASP A 284 24.06 -3.14 -19.24
CA ASP A 284 24.89 -4.31 -18.89
C ASP A 284 24.00 -5.33 -18.19
N THR A 285 23.59 -6.36 -18.92
CA THR A 285 22.72 -7.42 -18.41
C THR A 285 23.38 -8.33 -17.37
N SER A 286 24.68 -8.17 -17.13
CA SER A 286 25.44 -8.86 -16.06
C SER A 286 25.51 -8.04 -14.76
N ASP A 287 25.12 -6.77 -14.78
CA ASP A 287 25.12 -5.90 -13.61
C ASP A 287 24.18 -6.48 -12.52
N PRO A 288 24.63 -6.59 -11.27
CA PRO A 288 23.79 -7.02 -10.15
C PRO A 288 22.49 -6.23 -9.98
N LEU A 289 22.49 -4.93 -10.27
CA LEU A 289 21.29 -4.09 -10.25
C LEU A 289 20.31 -4.57 -11.34
N TYR A 290 20.79 -4.75 -12.57
CA TYR A 290 19.97 -5.25 -13.67
C TYR A 290 19.35 -6.60 -13.30
N LEU A 291 20.20 -7.55 -12.86
CA LEU A 291 19.76 -8.89 -12.47
C LEU A 291 18.76 -8.90 -11.31
N ARG A 292 18.87 -7.96 -10.37
CA ARG A 292 17.94 -7.84 -9.25
C ARG A 292 16.58 -7.30 -9.72
N TYR A 293 16.60 -6.18 -10.43
CA TYR A 293 15.39 -5.40 -10.72
C TYR A 293 14.72 -5.71 -12.06
N THR A 294 15.11 -6.81 -12.72
CA THR A 294 14.39 -7.42 -13.85
C THR A 294 13.79 -8.78 -13.50
N LYS A 295 13.86 -9.19 -12.21
CA LYS A 295 13.26 -10.45 -11.73
C LYS A 295 11.88 -10.22 -11.13
N SER A 296 11.10 -11.31 -11.13
CA SER A 296 9.86 -11.41 -10.37
C SER A 296 10.13 -11.31 -8.86
N GLN A 297 9.22 -10.67 -8.14
CA GLN A 297 9.15 -10.60 -6.68
C GLN A 297 7.72 -10.94 -6.23
N PRO A 298 7.45 -11.19 -4.93
CA PRO A 298 6.12 -11.56 -4.48
C PRO A 298 5.02 -10.60 -4.94
N ASN A 299 5.19 -9.28 -4.81
CA ASN A 299 4.21 -8.28 -5.23
C ASN A 299 4.45 -7.64 -6.61
N ILE A 300 5.66 -7.85 -7.19
CA ILE A 300 5.98 -7.50 -8.58
C ILE A 300 6.16 -8.81 -9.35
N ASN A 301 5.07 -9.52 -9.57
CA ASN A 301 5.07 -10.82 -10.22
C ASN A 301 5.06 -10.65 -11.75
N ILE A 302 5.94 -11.39 -12.45
CA ILE A 302 6.04 -11.33 -13.91
C ILE A 302 5.45 -12.64 -14.47
N THR A 303 4.14 -12.63 -14.69
CA THR A 303 3.46 -13.78 -15.30
C THR A 303 3.60 -13.77 -16.83
N PRO A 304 3.31 -14.89 -17.51
CA PRO A 304 3.24 -14.92 -18.97
C PRO A 304 2.23 -13.91 -19.53
N GLU A 305 1.10 -13.69 -18.85
CA GLU A 305 0.05 -12.75 -19.23
C GLU A 305 0.51 -11.30 -19.12
N ILE A 306 1.19 -10.95 -18.01
CA ILE A 306 1.81 -9.62 -17.82
C ILE A 306 2.91 -9.41 -18.86
N THR A 307 3.71 -10.44 -19.16
CA THR A 307 4.75 -10.37 -20.20
C THR A 307 4.13 -10.13 -21.58
N ALA A 308 3.08 -10.85 -21.93
CA ALA A 308 2.38 -10.64 -23.20
C ALA A 308 1.80 -9.22 -23.29
N ARG A 309 1.18 -8.75 -22.19
CA ARG A 309 0.63 -7.39 -22.12
C ARG A 309 1.73 -6.33 -22.28
N ALA A 310 2.89 -6.50 -21.66
CA ALA A 310 4.01 -5.57 -21.77
C ALA A 310 4.48 -5.45 -23.22
N HIS A 311 4.65 -6.58 -23.90
CA HIS A 311 5.02 -6.59 -25.33
C HIS A 311 3.95 -5.98 -26.24
N ASP A 312 2.66 -6.22 -25.96
CA ASP A 312 1.57 -5.59 -26.70
C ASP A 312 1.60 -4.06 -26.57
N ILE A 313 1.93 -3.54 -25.38
CA ILE A 313 2.01 -2.10 -25.12
C ILE A 313 3.16 -1.45 -25.86
N ILE A 314 4.36 -2.03 -25.79
CA ILE A 314 5.56 -1.41 -26.36
C ILE A 314 5.66 -1.62 -27.89
N GLY A 315 5.00 -2.65 -28.45
CA GLY A 315 5.12 -3.00 -29.87
C GLY A 315 6.57 -3.20 -30.30
N ASP A 316 6.97 -2.47 -31.35
CA ASP A 316 8.33 -2.53 -31.92
C ASP A 316 9.30 -1.48 -31.29
N GLU A 317 8.89 -0.73 -30.25
CA GLU A 317 9.77 0.24 -29.59
C GLU A 317 10.91 -0.47 -28.87
N THR A 318 12.14 0.03 -29.03
CA THR A 318 13.35 -0.56 -28.44
C THR A 318 14.07 0.36 -27.45
N ASN A 319 13.71 1.65 -27.45
CA ASN A 319 14.30 2.61 -26.52
C ASN A 319 13.64 2.46 -25.14
N PRO A 320 14.40 2.16 -24.06
CA PRO A 320 13.82 1.84 -22.75
C PRO A 320 13.05 3.01 -22.12
N TYR A 321 13.43 4.25 -22.36
CA TYR A 321 12.66 5.40 -21.89
C TYR A 321 11.30 5.51 -22.59
N LYS A 322 11.29 5.31 -23.93
CA LYS A 322 10.05 5.34 -24.71
C LYS A 322 9.15 4.15 -24.37
N GLN A 323 9.72 2.97 -24.15
CA GLN A 323 8.97 1.80 -23.67
C GLN A 323 8.32 2.08 -22.30
N ALA A 324 9.07 2.60 -21.33
CA ALA A 324 8.53 2.98 -20.03
C ALA A 324 7.45 4.05 -20.14
N ARG A 325 7.59 5.01 -21.08
CA ARG A 325 6.56 6.01 -21.38
C ARG A 325 5.28 5.38 -21.94
N LEU A 326 5.37 4.43 -22.84
CA LEU A 326 4.21 3.71 -23.38
C LEU A 326 3.49 2.93 -22.27
N ILE A 327 4.22 2.29 -21.36
CA ILE A 327 3.67 1.58 -20.21
C ILE A 327 2.96 2.57 -19.27
N TYR A 328 3.59 3.70 -18.95
CA TYR A 328 2.99 4.77 -18.16
C TYR A 328 1.66 5.26 -18.78
N ASP A 329 1.69 5.62 -20.06
CA ASP A 329 0.52 6.13 -20.79
C ASP A 329 -0.60 5.07 -20.86
N TYR A 330 -0.26 3.79 -20.98
CA TYR A 330 -1.22 2.70 -20.92
C TYR A 330 -1.94 2.67 -19.58
N ILE A 331 -1.21 2.61 -18.45
CA ILE A 331 -1.82 2.56 -17.12
C ILE A 331 -2.67 3.82 -16.88
N LEU A 332 -2.09 4.99 -17.08
CA LEU A 332 -2.72 6.29 -16.85
C LEU A 332 -4.04 6.49 -17.63
N ASN A 333 -4.14 5.95 -18.84
CA ASN A 333 -5.30 6.20 -19.70
C ASN A 333 -6.33 5.08 -19.69
N THR A 334 -5.97 3.87 -19.24
CA THR A 334 -6.85 2.70 -19.39
C THR A 334 -7.21 2.01 -18.08
N LEU A 335 -6.45 2.23 -17.00
CA LEU A 335 -6.61 1.52 -15.74
C LEU A 335 -6.93 2.53 -14.62
N PRO A 336 -8.22 2.73 -14.27
CA PRO A 336 -8.60 3.77 -13.32
C PRO A 336 -8.13 3.49 -11.90
N TYR A 337 -7.94 4.57 -11.14
CA TYR A 337 -7.70 4.50 -9.70
C TYR A 337 -8.84 3.80 -8.96
N SER A 338 -8.50 3.06 -7.93
CA SER A 338 -9.45 2.37 -7.07
C SER A 338 -8.84 2.19 -5.68
N ASN A 339 -9.63 2.23 -4.63
CA ASN A 339 -9.16 1.70 -3.35
C ASN A 339 -9.04 0.18 -3.43
N VAL A 340 -8.05 -0.38 -2.75
CA VAL A 340 -7.74 -1.81 -2.77
C VAL A 340 -7.76 -2.37 -1.34
N PRO A 341 -8.39 -3.53 -1.11
CA PRO A 341 -8.35 -4.20 0.19
C PRO A 341 -7.04 -4.96 0.39
N HIS A 342 -5.97 -4.27 0.80
CA HIS A 342 -4.63 -4.86 0.94
C HIS A 342 -4.56 -5.99 1.96
N SER A 343 -5.35 -5.92 3.04
CA SER A 343 -5.45 -7.00 4.02
C SER A 343 -6.01 -8.28 3.40
N TYR A 344 -6.98 -8.14 2.49
CA TYR A 344 -7.51 -9.27 1.71
C TYR A 344 -6.46 -9.83 0.74
N LEU A 345 -5.76 -8.97 -0.01
CA LEU A 345 -4.70 -9.41 -0.92
C LEU A 345 -3.62 -10.19 -0.18
N ALA A 346 -3.14 -9.65 0.96
CA ALA A 346 -2.13 -10.31 1.78
C ALA A 346 -2.62 -11.65 2.35
N ALA A 347 -3.88 -11.73 2.76
CA ALA A 347 -4.48 -12.97 3.28
C ALA A 347 -4.64 -14.04 2.20
N MET A 348 -4.97 -13.65 0.97
CA MET A 348 -5.18 -14.55 -0.18
C MET A 348 -3.92 -14.81 -1.00
N PRO A 349 -2.73 -14.46 -0.54
CA PRO A 349 -1.47 -14.18 -1.21
C PRO A 349 -1.61 -13.85 -2.71
N ILE A 350 -2.39 -12.80 -2.97
CA ILE A 350 -2.57 -12.26 -4.33
C ILE A 350 -1.50 -11.19 -4.55
N PRO A 351 -0.56 -11.37 -5.48
CA PRO A 351 0.41 -10.34 -5.82
C PRO A 351 -0.27 -9.05 -6.30
N GLU A 352 0.23 -7.90 -5.89
CA GLU A 352 -0.37 -6.61 -6.25
C GLU A 352 -0.38 -6.36 -7.76
N SER A 353 0.69 -6.75 -8.46
CA SER A 353 0.75 -6.68 -9.92
C SER A 353 -0.29 -7.59 -10.59
N ASP A 354 -0.55 -8.79 -10.06
CA ASP A 354 -1.53 -9.72 -10.59
C ASP A 354 -2.96 -9.20 -10.34
N PHE A 355 -3.20 -8.63 -9.14
CA PHE A 355 -4.47 -7.99 -8.85
C PHE A 355 -4.79 -6.91 -9.89
N MET A 356 -3.84 -5.97 -10.09
CA MET A 356 -4.00 -4.88 -11.06
C MET A 356 -4.22 -5.39 -12.49
N HIS A 357 -3.45 -6.42 -12.91
CA HIS A 357 -3.58 -7.04 -14.22
C HIS A 357 -4.95 -7.66 -14.45
N ASN A 358 -5.46 -8.38 -13.45
CA ASN A 358 -6.70 -9.16 -13.55
C ASN A 358 -7.96 -8.30 -13.40
N THR A 359 -7.91 -7.27 -12.56
CA THR A 359 -9.07 -6.40 -12.30
C THR A 359 -9.15 -5.21 -13.26
N GLY A 360 -8.00 -4.73 -13.74
CA GLY A 360 -7.91 -3.55 -14.59
C GLY A 360 -8.10 -2.23 -13.83
N PHE A 361 -7.96 -2.23 -12.49
CA PHE A 361 -8.01 -1.04 -11.64
C PHE A 361 -7.20 -1.26 -10.35
N GLY A 362 -6.77 -0.18 -9.71
CA GLY A 362 -6.01 -0.27 -8.47
C GLY A 362 -5.59 1.07 -7.89
N ASP A 363 -4.90 1.03 -6.77
CA ASP A 363 -4.37 2.20 -6.07
C ASP A 363 -2.87 2.42 -6.34
N CYS A 364 -2.25 3.28 -5.53
CA CYS A 364 -0.84 3.63 -5.70
C CYS A 364 0.10 2.43 -5.57
N GLY A 365 -0.18 1.48 -4.66
CA GLY A 365 0.61 0.27 -4.47
C GLY A 365 0.53 -0.64 -5.69
N THR A 366 -0.69 -1.04 -6.04
CA THR A 366 -0.95 -1.96 -7.16
C THR A 366 -0.55 -1.38 -8.52
N GLN A 367 -0.81 -0.08 -8.77
CA GLN A 367 -0.37 0.58 -10.00
C GLN A 367 1.16 0.64 -10.13
N SER A 368 1.86 0.95 -9.02
CA SER A 368 3.32 1.02 -9.00
C SER A 368 3.97 -0.35 -9.17
N ALA A 369 3.44 -1.38 -8.49
CA ALA A 369 3.88 -2.76 -8.66
C ALA A 369 3.64 -3.27 -10.09
N TYR A 370 2.51 -2.92 -10.68
CA TYR A 370 2.19 -3.32 -12.06
C TYR A 370 3.06 -2.59 -13.08
N PHE A 371 3.30 -1.28 -12.92
CA PHE A 371 4.25 -0.56 -13.75
C PHE A 371 5.64 -1.23 -13.71
N ALA A 372 6.13 -1.53 -12.51
CA ALA A 372 7.40 -2.21 -12.35
C ALA A 372 7.41 -3.61 -13.00
N ALA A 373 6.33 -4.39 -12.87
CA ALA A 373 6.21 -5.72 -13.49
C ALA A 373 6.24 -5.64 -15.01
N LEU A 374 5.51 -4.70 -15.62
CA LEU A 374 5.52 -4.47 -17.07
C LEU A 374 6.90 -4.05 -17.59
N CYS A 375 7.58 -3.12 -16.88
CA CYS A 375 8.94 -2.71 -17.21
C CYS A 375 9.93 -3.88 -17.11
N ARG A 376 9.90 -4.63 -16.01
CA ARG A 376 10.77 -5.80 -15.82
C ARG A 376 10.55 -6.88 -16.88
N ALA A 377 9.31 -7.09 -17.31
CA ALA A 377 8.95 -8.06 -18.34
C ALA A 377 9.59 -7.77 -19.70
N VAL A 378 9.90 -6.50 -20.00
CA VAL A 378 10.59 -6.09 -21.24
C VAL A 378 12.05 -5.75 -21.01
N GLY A 379 12.63 -6.13 -19.86
CA GLY A 379 14.06 -6.00 -19.56
C GLY A 379 14.48 -4.61 -19.07
N ILE A 380 13.54 -3.79 -18.58
CA ILE A 380 13.84 -2.51 -17.94
C ILE A 380 13.85 -2.73 -16.43
N PRO A 381 14.99 -2.50 -15.72
CA PRO A 381 15.02 -2.59 -14.28
C PRO A 381 14.06 -1.56 -13.67
N ALA A 382 13.17 -2.01 -12.77
CA ALA A 382 12.16 -1.16 -12.15
C ALA A 382 11.88 -1.58 -10.71
N ARG A 383 11.37 -0.65 -9.90
CA ARG A 383 11.03 -0.85 -8.48
C ARG A 383 9.85 0.02 -8.07
N ALA A 384 9.27 -0.25 -6.92
CA ALA A 384 8.16 0.53 -6.36
C ALA A 384 8.50 1.02 -4.95
N PRO A 385 9.15 2.19 -4.80
CA PRO A 385 9.40 2.82 -3.50
C PRO A 385 8.10 3.15 -2.77
N GLY A 386 8.17 3.09 -1.43
CA GLY A 386 7.02 3.36 -0.58
C GLY A 386 7.35 4.23 0.63
N GLY A 387 6.31 4.86 1.17
CA GLY A 387 6.38 5.72 2.33
C GLY A 387 5.17 6.63 2.43
N TYR A 388 5.39 7.94 2.51
CA TYR A 388 4.31 8.92 2.62
C TYR A 388 4.46 10.04 1.59
N GLN A 389 3.33 10.49 1.10
CA GLN A 389 3.19 11.78 0.49
C GLN A 389 2.82 12.79 1.59
N ILE A 390 3.58 13.90 1.67
CA ILE A 390 3.48 14.88 2.77
C ILE A 390 3.15 16.29 2.29
N VAL A 391 2.39 16.37 1.20
CA VAL A 391 1.92 17.67 0.70
C VAL A 391 1.14 18.41 1.79
N PRO A 392 1.42 19.71 2.03
CA PRO A 392 0.70 20.48 3.04
C PRO A 392 -0.82 20.40 2.89
N GLY A 393 -1.48 19.94 3.96
CA GLY A 393 -2.93 19.74 3.97
C GLY A 393 -3.43 18.40 3.40
N HIS A 394 -2.54 17.61 2.79
CA HIS A 394 -2.84 16.27 2.30
C HIS A 394 -1.67 15.34 2.59
N GLN A 395 -1.80 14.54 3.63
CA GLN A 395 -0.76 13.58 4.03
C GLN A 395 -1.37 12.18 4.02
N GLY A 396 -0.66 11.24 3.43
CA GLY A 396 -1.10 9.86 3.37
C GLY A 396 0.02 8.92 2.98
N THR A 397 -0.20 7.64 3.20
CA THR A 397 0.67 6.59 2.68
C THR A 397 0.67 6.62 1.16
N HIS A 398 1.80 6.35 0.57
CA HIS A 398 1.92 6.45 -0.88
C HIS A 398 3.06 5.59 -1.43
N PHE A 399 2.78 4.97 -2.58
CA PHE A 399 3.76 4.31 -3.43
C PHE A 399 3.85 5.00 -4.78
N TRP A 400 5.02 4.96 -5.38
CA TRP A 400 5.27 5.35 -6.77
C TRP A 400 6.22 4.33 -7.40
N ALA A 401 6.45 4.44 -8.70
CA ALA A 401 7.38 3.58 -9.38
C ALA A 401 8.67 4.33 -9.74
N GLU A 402 9.74 3.57 -9.96
CA GLU A 402 10.97 4.05 -10.58
C GLU A 402 11.46 3.00 -11.57
N PHE A 403 11.99 3.46 -12.71
CA PHE A 403 12.73 2.62 -13.64
C PHE A 403 14.16 3.13 -13.77
N TYR A 404 15.09 2.24 -14.04
CA TYR A 404 16.51 2.59 -14.10
C TYR A 404 16.95 2.81 -15.52
N LEU A 405 17.71 3.87 -15.75
CA LEU A 405 18.42 4.11 -17.02
C LEU A 405 19.93 4.22 -16.75
N PRO A 406 20.78 3.53 -17.54
CA PRO A 406 22.22 3.68 -17.43
C PRO A 406 22.64 5.16 -17.55
N GLU A 407 23.61 5.58 -16.73
CA GLU A 407 24.12 6.96 -16.59
C GLU A 407 23.16 7.96 -15.95
N TYR A 408 21.84 7.72 -15.96
CA TYR A 408 20.81 8.60 -15.37
C TYR A 408 20.31 8.12 -14.00
N GLY A 409 20.50 6.83 -13.68
CA GLY A 409 20.03 6.23 -12.43
C GLY A 409 18.53 5.95 -12.42
N TRP A 410 17.92 6.01 -11.24
CA TRP A 410 16.51 5.75 -11.03
C TRP A 410 15.64 6.93 -11.45
N ILE A 411 14.74 6.72 -12.40
CA ILE A 411 13.83 7.70 -12.97
C ILE A 411 12.45 7.53 -12.33
N PRO A 412 11.91 8.55 -11.65
CA PRO A 412 10.63 8.42 -10.96
C PRO A 412 9.45 8.47 -11.92
N VAL A 413 8.40 7.73 -11.53
CA VAL A 413 7.10 7.69 -12.22
C VAL A 413 6.01 7.61 -11.18
N ASP A 414 5.10 8.58 -11.16
CA ASP A 414 3.97 8.57 -10.23
C ASP A 414 2.64 8.59 -11.01
N VAL A 415 2.18 7.41 -11.38
CA VAL A 415 0.96 7.25 -12.18
C VAL A 415 -0.26 7.77 -11.42
N THR A 416 -0.37 7.43 -10.16
CA THR A 416 -1.54 7.74 -9.33
C THR A 416 -1.73 9.22 -9.11
N VAL A 417 -0.64 9.93 -8.79
CA VAL A 417 -0.70 11.39 -8.62
C VAL A 417 -0.98 12.06 -9.96
N ALA A 418 -0.42 11.56 -11.05
CA ALA A 418 -0.72 12.05 -12.39
C ALA A 418 -2.21 11.87 -12.75
N GLU A 419 -2.77 10.71 -12.45
CA GLU A 419 -4.18 10.39 -12.70
C GLU A 419 -5.14 11.27 -11.88
N ALA A 420 -4.71 11.75 -10.71
CA ALA A 420 -5.49 12.64 -9.87
C ALA A 420 -5.88 13.94 -10.59
N ALA A 421 -5.17 14.35 -11.64
CA ALA A 421 -5.57 15.47 -12.49
C ALA A 421 -6.95 15.27 -13.15
N ASP A 422 -7.39 14.04 -13.39
CA ASP A 422 -8.68 13.75 -14.00
C ASP A 422 -9.86 13.78 -13.01
N TRP A 423 -9.62 13.45 -11.74
CA TRP A 423 -10.69 13.22 -10.78
C TRP A 423 -10.58 14.02 -9.47
N ALA A 424 -9.39 14.52 -9.11
CA ALA A 424 -9.18 15.24 -7.86
C ALA A 424 -9.09 16.76 -8.01
N TYR A 425 -8.84 17.27 -9.20
CA TYR A 425 -8.57 18.69 -9.44
C TYR A 425 -9.54 19.30 -10.43
N ASN A 426 -9.79 20.60 -10.28
CA ASN A 426 -10.55 21.39 -11.23
C ASN A 426 -9.62 22.02 -12.29
N ALA A 427 -8.76 21.18 -12.90
CA ALA A 427 -7.78 21.59 -13.91
C ALA A 427 -8.43 21.73 -15.29
N THR A 428 -7.89 22.64 -16.11
CA THR A 428 -8.19 22.65 -17.55
C THR A 428 -7.55 21.41 -18.22
N PRO A 429 -8.00 21.01 -19.43
CA PRO A 429 -7.37 19.91 -20.16
C PRO A 429 -5.86 20.10 -20.36
N GLU A 430 -5.43 21.34 -20.62
CA GLU A 430 -4.01 21.69 -20.81
C GLU A 430 -3.23 21.52 -19.50
N GLN A 431 -3.75 22.04 -18.39
CA GLN A 431 -3.15 21.88 -17.07
C GLN A 431 -3.08 20.41 -16.63
N ALA A 432 -4.14 19.64 -16.90
CA ALA A 432 -4.14 18.22 -16.63
C ALA A 432 -3.08 17.47 -17.44
N LYS A 433 -2.90 17.83 -18.71
CA LYS A 433 -1.86 17.26 -19.56
C LYS A 433 -0.45 17.57 -19.04
N GLU A 434 -0.16 18.84 -18.75
CA GLU A 434 1.14 19.27 -18.21
C GLU A 434 1.45 18.55 -16.88
N TYR A 435 0.44 18.40 -16.02
CA TYR A 435 0.56 17.70 -14.75
C TYR A 435 0.89 16.21 -14.93
N LYS A 436 0.19 15.54 -15.84
CA LYS A 436 0.45 14.14 -16.19
C LYS A 436 1.83 13.94 -16.81
N ASP A 437 2.23 14.83 -17.71
CA ASP A 437 3.55 14.78 -18.33
C ASP A 437 4.67 15.01 -17.31
N PHE A 438 4.42 15.82 -16.28
CA PHE A 438 5.40 16.06 -15.20
C PHE A 438 5.74 14.79 -14.43
N TYR A 439 4.75 13.99 -14.03
CA TYR A 439 4.98 12.81 -13.21
C TYR A 439 5.56 11.60 -13.95
N PHE A 440 5.95 11.77 -15.19
CA PHE A 440 6.83 10.85 -15.90
C PHE A 440 8.24 11.45 -15.97
N GLY A 441 9.13 10.95 -15.14
CA GLY A 441 10.51 11.40 -15.06
C GLY A 441 10.79 12.48 -14.00
N ASN A 442 9.76 13.13 -13.45
CA ASN A 442 9.92 14.14 -12.42
C ASN A 442 9.12 13.80 -11.15
N LEU A 443 9.56 14.34 -10.02
CA LEU A 443 8.90 14.13 -8.75
C LEU A 443 8.96 15.41 -7.89
N ASP A 444 7.87 15.72 -7.21
CA ASP A 444 7.79 16.78 -6.21
C ASP A 444 8.62 16.43 -4.95
N PRO A 445 8.98 17.41 -4.10
CA PRO A 445 9.81 17.17 -2.92
C PRO A 445 9.02 16.66 -1.70
N TYR A 446 7.69 16.55 -1.80
CA TYR A 446 6.83 16.22 -0.66
C TYR A 446 6.77 14.71 -0.41
N ARG A 447 7.94 14.08 -0.19
CA ARG A 447 8.09 12.64 0.00
C ARG A 447 8.79 12.34 1.32
N PHE A 448 8.33 11.25 1.95
CA PHE A 448 8.96 10.63 3.10
C PHE A 448 9.14 9.16 2.77
N ILE A 449 10.33 8.78 2.35
CA ILE A 449 10.63 7.46 1.78
C ILE A 449 11.11 6.56 2.90
N ILE A 450 10.42 5.45 3.13
CA ILE A 450 10.76 4.45 4.15
C ILE A 450 11.36 3.17 3.55
N GLN A 451 11.04 2.88 2.29
CA GLN A 451 11.57 1.72 1.57
C GLN A 451 11.80 2.04 0.10
N THR A 452 12.81 1.37 -0.49
CA THR A 452 13.21 1.62 -1.89
C THR A 452 12.52 0.71 -2.90
N ASP A 453 11.87 -0.35 -2.46
CA ASP A 453 11.08 -1.27 -3.28
C ASP A 453 10.01 -1.93 -2.39
N VAL A 454 9.00 -2.57 -2.99
CA VAL A 454 8.11 -3.49 -2.27
C VAL A 454 8.87 -4.75 -1.84
N ASP A 455 8.29 -5.54 -0.95
CA ASP A 455 8.86 -6.81 -0.47
C ASP A 455 10.22 -6.68 0.26
N GLU A 456 10.59 -5.48 0.69
CA GLU A 456 11.76 -5.29 1.54
C GLU A 456 11.46 -5.77 2.97
N SER A 457 12.41 -6.50 3.54
CA SER A 457 12.24 -7.10 4.87
C SER A 457 12.97 -6.29 5.93
N PHE A 458 12.34 -6.15 7.10
CA PHE A 458 12.99 -5.64 8.30
C PHE A 458 14.13 -6.57 8.74
N SER A 459 15.10 -6.03 9.49
CA SER A 459 16.20 -6.81 10.02
C SER A 459 15.72 -7.81 11.09
N GLY A 460 16.30 -9.01 11.09
CA GLY A 460 15.92 -10.11 11.96
C GLY A 460 15.04 -11.15 11.27
N GLU A 461 14.81 -12.27 11.94
CA GLU A 461 13.88 -13.27 11.43
C GLU A 461 12.46 -12.72 11.56
N PRO A 462 11.70 -12.64 10.46
CA PRO A 462 10.32 -12.22 10.54
C PRO A 462 9.59 -13.20 11.44
N ASN A 463 9.07 -12.70 12.56
CA ASN A 463 8.14 -13.46 13.35
C ASN A 463 6.91 -13.73 12.49
N PRO A 464 6.51 -14.96 12.22
CA PRO A 464 5.29 -15.26 11.46
C PRO A 464 4.02 -14.71 12.12
N ASP A 465 4.11 -14.24 13.36
CA ASP A 465 3.02 -13.54 14.06
C ASP A 465 2.98 -12.02 13.73
N ILE A 466 3.82 -11.52 12.85
CA ILE A 466 3.78 -10.12 12.44
C ILE A 466 2.50 -9.84 11.69
N LEU A 467 1.75 -9.02 12.31
CA LEU A 467 0.77 -8.23 11.66
C LEU A 467 1.46 -7.23 10.81
N MET A 468 1.31 -7.44 9.57
CA MET A 468 1.61 -6.38 8.70
C MET A 468 0.98 -5.11 9.05
N THR A 469 1.67 -4.22 8.97
CA THR A 469 1.27 -3.05 8.82
C THR A 469 1.48 -2.34 7.56
N PHE A 470 0.79 -1.75 7.18
CA PHE A 470 0.43 -0.45 6.87
C PHE A 470 1.47 0.34 6.18
N VAL A 471 1.35 0.40 4.98
CA VAL A 471 1.74 1.59 4.27
C VAL A 471 0.52 2.24 3.70
#